data_cd6007e87e377ce1b725ffa661527da1
#
_entry.id   cd6007e87e377ce1b725ffa661527da1
#
_cell.length_a   1.000
_cell.length_b   1.000
_cell.length_c   1.000
_cell.angle_alpha   90.00
_cell.angle_beta   90.00
_cell.angle_gamma   90.00
#
_symmetry.space_group_name_H-M   'P 1'
#
loop_
_entity.id
_entity.type
_entity.pdbx_description
1 polymer ?
#
loop_
_entity_poly.entity_id
_entity_poly.type
_entity_poly.pdbx_seq_one_letter_code
_entity_poly.pdbx_strand_id
1 'polypeptide(L)'
;MTDRHPTDDPELDAVPADAEDEEEAGLYEHFAVTADKGQTPMRLDKFLTVRMEHCSRNRIQAAADSGNILVNGKAAKSSYKVKPLDRIQIVMPYPRREVEIIPENIPLEIPYEDDDLLIVNKPAGLVVHPGHGNYSGTLVNALTYHLRNLPLFQEGDMRAGLVHRIDKNTSGLLVVAKNEQSHARLAKQFFDHTIGRRYVALVWGNFEEDEGTITGNIGRSPRDRQKMFVFEDGSDGKHAVTHWRVLKRYGYVTLVECRLETGRTHQIRVHMSWQGHPLFNDERYGGDRILKGTTFSKYRQFVENCFAVLPRHALHARSLGFVHPTTRETVYFESELPSDFRALLEKWETYAAASKETDNG
;
A
#
# COMPACT_ATOMS: atom_id res chain seq x y z
N MET A 1 36.90 -37.10 49.05
CA MET A 1 35.78 -36.20 49.37
C MET A 1 35.75 -35.15 48.28
N THR A 2 34.91 -35.42 47.35
CA THR A 2 34.78 -34.77 46.04
C THR A 2 33.37 -34.26 45.94
N ASP A 3 33.17 -32.94 46.02
CA ASP A 3 31.89 -32.33 45.70
C ASP A 3 31.96 -31.76 44.29
N ARG A 4 31.16 -32.34 43.42
CA ARG A 4 30.79 -31.81 42.10
C ARG A 4 29.55 -30.99 42.24
N HIS A 5 29.59 -29.71 41.84
CA HIS A 5 28.41 -28.93 41.54
C HIS A 5 27.92 -29.27 40.12
N PRO A 6 26.62 -29.48 39.93
CA PRO A 6 26.01 -29.51 38.61
C PRO A 6 25.68 -28.06 38.19
N THR A 7 26.05 -27.74 36.97
CA THR A 7 25.61 -26.58 36.22
C THR A 7 24.18 -26.84 35.70
N ASP A 8 23.18 -26.14 36.25
CA ASP A 8 21.84 -26.06 35.69
C ASP A 8 21.83 -24.97 34.62
N ASP A 9 21.81 -25.40 33.35
CA ASP A 9 21.33 -24.60 32.24
C ASP A 9 19.83 -24.75 32.19
N PRO A 10 19.03 -23.67 32.18
CA PRO A 10 17.59 -23.81 31.89
C PRO A 10 17.42 -23.99 30.38
N GLU A 11 17.04 -25.17 29.99
CA GLU A 11 16.43 -25.44 28.69
C GLU A 11 15.22 -24.50 28.52
N LEU A 12 15.34 -23.65 27.51
CA LEU A 12 14.20 -22.91 26.98
C LEU A 12 13.26 -23.91 26.33
N ASP A 13 12.19 -24.25 27.04
CA ASP A 13 11.06 -24.99 26.51
C ASP A 13 10.53 -24.27 25.26
N ALA A 14 10.81 -24.85 24.12
CA ALA A 14 10.18 -24.50 22.87
C ALA A 14 8.68 -24.78 23.00
N VAL A 15 7.87 -23.74 22.99
CA VAL A 15 6.41 -23.83 22.87
C VAL A 15 6.12 -24.51 21.53
N PRO A 16 5.40 -25.63 21.47
CA PRO A 16 5.02 -26.26 20.22
C PRO A 16 4.10 -25.31 19.45
N ALA A 17 4.49 -24.97 18.25
CA ALA A 17 3.64 -24.26 17.28
C ALA A 17 2.73 -25.26 16.59
N ASP A 18 1.78 -25.88 17.29
CA ASP A 18 0.70 -26.67 16.71
C ASP A 18 -0.39 -26.89 17.79
N ALA A 19 -1.16 -25.83 18.00
CA ALA A 19 -2.52 -25.95 18.49
C ALA A 19 -3.40 -25.32 17.40
N GLU A 20 -3.63 -26.09 16.34
CA GLU A 20 -4.82 -25.91 15.51
C GLU A 20 -6.01 -26.30 16.39
N ASP A 21 -6.56 -25.30 17.10
CA ASP A 21 -7.90 -25.37 17.59
C ASP A 21 -8.80 -25.49 16.34
N GLU A 22 -9.26 -26.68 16.04
CA GLU A 22 -10.43 -26.95 15.23
C GLU A 22 -11.67 -26.35 15.95
N GLU A 23 -11.72 -25.01 16.04
CA GLU A 23 -12.97 -24.33 16.27
C GLU A 23 -13.83 -24.55 15.01
N GLU A 24 -14.98 -25.20 15.17
CA GLU A 24 -16.06 -25.26 14.20
C GLU A 24 -16.12 -23.91 13.49
N ALA A 25 -15.90 -23.90 12.18
CA ALA A 25 -15.86 -22.67 11.35
C ALA A 25 -17.25 -22.04 11.30
N GLY A 26 -17.66 -21.41 12.40
CA GLY A 26 -18.87 -20.61 12.50
C GLY A 26 -18.72 -19.35 11.63
N LEU A 27 -19.74 -19.06 10.84
CA LEU A 27 -19.81 -17.80 10.12
C LEU A 27 -20.21 -16.68 11.10
N TYR A 28 -19.42 -15.64 11.18
CA TYR A 28 -19.67 -14.47 12.04
C TYR A 28 -20.51 -13.43 11.30
N GLU A 29 -21.56 -12.92 11.96
CA GLU A 29 -22.41 -11.86 11.41
C GLU A 29 -21.67 -10.50 11.42
N HIS A 30 -21.43 -9.93 10.24
CA HIS A 30 -20.78 -8.64 10.09
C HIS A 30 -21.77 -7.48 9.89
N PHE A 31 -22.96 -7.79 9.40
CA PHE A 31 -24.02 -6.82 9.19
C PHE A 31 -25.35 -7.56 9.15
N ALA A 32 -26.38 -7.00 9.76
CA ALA A 32 -27.74 -7.52 9.65
C ALA A 32 -28.73 -6.37 9.50
N VAL A 33 -29.74 -6.59 8.67
CA VAL A 33 -30.86 -5.66 8.50
C VAL A 33 -32.12 -6.43 8.14
N THR A 34 -33.24 -6.00 8.69
CA THR A 34 -34.55 -6.52 8.31
C THR A 34 -35.24 -5.52 7.39
N ALA A 35 -35.74 -5.98 6.25
CA ALA A 35 -36.46 -5.14 5.31
C ALA A 35 -37.80 -4.67 5.93
N ASP A 36 -38.17 -3.43 5.69
CA ASP A 36 -39.38 -2.82 6.22
C ASP A 36 -40.65 -3.54 5.73
N LYS A 37 -41.74 -3.48 6.51
CA LYS A 37 -43.03 -4.06 6.13
C LYS A 37 -43.58 -3.54 4.79
N GLY A 38 -43.23 -2.31 4.43
CA GLY A 38 -43.61 -1.64 3.17
C GLY A 38 -42.54 -1.71 2.08
N GLN A 39 -41.53 -2.56 2.24
CA GLN A 39 -40.43 -2.64 1.28
C GLN A 39 -40.92 -3.03 -0.11
N THR A 40 -40.73 -2.13 -1.08
CA THR A 40 -40.96 -2.47 -2.51
C THR A 40 -39.87 -3.40 -3.01
N PRO A 41 -40.19 -4.37 -3.88
CA PRO A 41 -39.19 -5.32 -4.41
C PRO A 41 -38.01 -4.60 -5.06
N MET A 42 -36.83 -4.74 -4.45
CA MET A 42 -35.59 -4.14 -4.91
C MET A 42 -34.49 -5.18 -4.94
N ARG A 43 -33.57 -5.11 -5.91
CA ARG A 43 -32.41 -5.99 -5.96
C ARG A 43 -31.57 -5.88 -4.69
N LEU A 44 -31.09 -7.03 -4.20
CA LEU A 44 -30.29 -7.13 -2.97
C LEU A 44 -29.04 -6.24 -3.02
N ASP A 45 -28.32 -6.22 -4.16
CA ASP A 45 -27.15 -5.37 -4.33
C ASP A 45 -27.50 -3.88 -4.19
N LYS A 46 -28.61 -3.42 -4.73
CA LYS A 46 -29.08 -2.05 -4.61
C LYS A 46 -29.59 -1.74 -3.20
N PHE A 47 -30.32 -2.67 -2.59
CA PHE A 47 -30.83 -2.54 -1.24
C PHE A 47 -29.73 -2.33 -0.21
N LEU A 48 -28.65 -3.13 -0.28
CA LEU A 48 -27.52 -3.03 0.62
C LEU A 48 -26.66 -1.79 0.34
N THR A 49 -26.47 -1.39 -0.92
CA THR A 49 -25.69 -0.17 -1.27
C THR A 49 -26.27 1.08 -0.62
N VAL A 50 -27.59 1.16 -0.48
CA VAL A 50 -28.26 2.33 0.14
C VAL A 50 -28.16 2.32 1.68
N ARG A 51 -27.97 1.13 2.29
CA ARG A 51 -28.01 0.94 3.75
C ARG A 51 -26.65 0.70 4.39
N MET A 52 -25.62 0.51 3.57
CA MET A 52 -24.25 0.31 4.05
C MET A 52 -23.38 1.49 3.62
N GLU A 53 -22.95 2.27 4.59
CA GLU A 53 -21.95 3.32 4.38
C GLU A 53 -20.63 2.70 3.92
N HIS A 54 -19.94 3.38 3.00
CA HIS A 54 -18.62 3.00 2.47
C HIS A 54 -18.53 1.63 1.78
N CYS A 55 -19.65 1.04 1.35
CA CYS A 55 -19.67 -0.22 0.63
C CYS A 55 -20.11 -0.04 -0.83
N SER A 56 -19.20 -0.33 -1.77
CA SER A 56 -19.52 -0.24 -3.20
C SER A 56 -20.41 -1.42 -3.65
N ARG A 57 -21.25 -1.16 -4.65
CA ARG A 57 -22.12 -2.20 -5.25
C ARG A 57 -21.34 -3.44 -5.73
N ASN A 58 -20.16 -3.25 -6.31
CA ASN A 58 -19.30 -4.35 -6.77
C ASN A 58 -18.82 -5.22 -5.60
N ARG A 59 -18.55 -4.62 -4.44
CA ARG A 59 -18.15 -5.37 -3.23
C ARG A 59 -19.30 -6.21 -2.70
N ILE A 60 -20.52 -5.69 -2.75
CA ILE A 60 -21.73 -6.42 -2.37
C ILE A 60 -21.99 -7.59 -3.33
N GLN A 61 -21.81 -7.37 -4.63
CA GLN A 61 -21.95 -8.44 -5.64
C GLN A 61 -20.93 -9.55 -5.40
N ALA A 62 -19.67 -9.22 -5.20
CA ALA A 62 -18.62 -10.19 -4.90
C ALA A 62 -18.90 -10.98 -3.61
N ALA A 63 -19.41 -10.33 -2.56
CA ALA A 63 -19.83 -11.01 -1.33
C ALA A 63 -21.00 -11.96 -1.55
N ALA A 64 -21.97 -11.59 -2.37
CA ALA A 64 -23.09 -12.45 -2.72
C ALA A 64 -22.65 -13.68 -3.55
N ASP A 65 -21.75 -13.46 -4.53
CA ASP A 65 -21.18 -14.53 -5.37
C ASP A 65 -20.32 -15.51 -4.56
N SER A 66 -19.70 -15.04 -3.47
CA SER A 66 -18.96 -15.88 -2.51
C SER A 66 -19.86 -16.57 -1.47
N GLY A 67 -21.19 -16.40 -1.55
CA GLY A 67 -22.13 -17.00 -0.59
C GLY A 67 -22.19 -16.31 0.78
N ASN A 68 -21.53 -15.16 0.95
CA ASN A 68 -21.39 -14.43 2.21
C ASN A 68 -22.59 -13.52 2.52
N ILE A 69 -23.61 -13.46 1.67
CA ILE A 69 -24.85 -12.73 1.93
C ILE A 69 -26.00 -13.71 2.06
N LEU A 70 -26.61 -13.74 3.23
CA LEU A 70 -27.75 -14.60 3.54
C LEU A 70 -29.03 -13.77 3.56
N VAL A 71 -30.10 -14.34 3.00
CA VAL A 71 -31.46 -13.85 3.16
C VAL A 71 -32.27 -14.95 3.86
N ASN A 72 -32.81 -14.64 5.03
CA ASN A 72 -33.51 -15.60 5.88
C ASN A 72 -32.69 -16.87 6.12
N GLY A 73 -31.37 -16.71 6.38
CA GLY A 73 -30.44 -17.79 6.68
C GLY A 73 -29.94 -18.59 5.46
N LYS A 74 -30.32 -18.22 4.22
CA LYS A 74 -29.88 -18.91 2.99
C LYS A 74 -29.07 -17.97 2.08
N ALA A 75 -27.96 -18.47 1.51
CA ALA A 75 -27.16 -17.70 0.58
C ALA A 75 -27.99 -17.18 -0.61
N ALA A 76 -27.87 -15.89 -0.90
CA ALA A 76 -28.66 -15.23 -1.91
C ALA A 76 -27.77 -14.54 -2.96
N LYS A 77 -28.20 -14.62 -4.23
CA LYS A 77 -27.52 -13.91 -5.33
C LYS A 77 -27.74 -12.39 -5.23
N SER A 78 -26.82 -11.61 -5.74
CA SER A 78 -26.89 -10.13 -5.81
C SER A 78 -28.16 -9.62 -6.49
N SER A 79 -28.74 -10.40 -7.40
CA SER A 79 -29.97 -10.10 -8.14
C SER A 79 -31.27 -10.44 -7.38
N TYR A 80 -31.20 -11.09 -6.21
CA TYR A 80 -32.36 -11.41 -5.39
C TYR A 80 -33.22 -10.16 -5.17
N LYS A 81 -34.54 -10.30 -5.26
CA LYS A 81 -35.49 -9.21 -4.98
C LYS A 81 -35.91 -9.29 -3.53
N VAL A 82 -35.39 -8.37 -2.73
CA VAL A 82 -35.71 -8.21 -1.30
C VAL A 82 -37.22 -8.00 -1.13
N LYS A 83 -37.82 -8.78 -0.24
CA LYS A 83 -39.25 -8.72 0.10
C LYS A 83 -39.43 -8.09 1.48
N PRO A 84 -40.64 -7.61 1.79
CA PRO A 84 -40.97 -7.18 3.15
C PRO A 84 -40.58 -8.24 4.19
N LEU A 85 -39.97 -7.79 5.30
CA LEU A 85 -39.53 -8.61 6.43
C LEU A 85 -38.40 -9.60 6.14
N ASP A 86 -37.79 -9.60 4.98
CA ASP A 86 -36.59 -10.38 4.75
C ASP A 86 -35.49 -9.94 5.72
N ARG A 87 -34.92 -10.91 6.44
CA ARG A 87 -33.71 -10.71 7.25
C ARG A 87 -32.49 -10.96 6.38
N ILE A 88 -31.69 -9.92 6.14
CA ILE A 88 -30.50 -9.96 5.32
C ILE A 88 -29.29 -9.86 6.25
N GLN A 89 -28.33 -10.79 6.08
CA GLN A 89 -27.12 -10.89 6.89
C GLN A 89 -25.91 -10.97 5.98
N ILE A 90 -24.84 -10.29 6.34
CA ILE A 90 -23.52 -10.48 5.74
C ILE A 90 -22.68 -11.23 6.76
N VAL A 91 -22.19 -12.40 6.36
CA VAL A 91 -21.43 -13.32 7.22
C VAL A 91 -20.03 -13.52 6.65
N MET A 92 -19.05 -13.66 7.54
CA MET A 92 -17.64 -13.89 7.18
C MET A 92 -17.06 -15.02 8.04
N PRO A 93 -16.06 -15.75 7.55
CA PRO A 93 -15.42 -16.83 8.31
C PRO A 93 -14.50 -16.34 9.44
N TYR A 94 -14.54 -15.06 9.76
CA TYR A 94 -13.75 -14.43 10.83
C TYR A 94 -14.62 -13.42 11.59
N PRO A 95 -14.39 -13.21 12.90
CA PRO A 95 -15.17 -12.28 13.71
C PRO A 95 -15.06 -10.84 13.20
N ARG A 96 -16.11 -10.05 13.39
CA ARG A 96 -16.09 -8.61 13.14
C ARG A 96 -15.08 -7.97 14.09
N ARG A 97 -13.95 -7.53 13.56
CA ARG A 97 -13.02 -6.67 14.30
C ARG A 97 -13.42 -5.24 14.04
N GLU A 98 -13.93 -4.58 15.03
CA GLU A 98 -13.94 -3.13 15.07
C GLU A 98 -12.48 -2.72 15.31
N VAL A 99 -11.83 -2.22 14.27
CA VAL A 99 -10.48 -1.67 14.42
C VAL A 99 -10.67 -0.28 15.01
N GLU A 100 -10.65 -0.23 16.34
CA GLU A 100 -10.56 1.04 17.06
C GLU A 100 -9.20 1.69 16.76
N ILE A 101 -9.22 2.95 16.33
CA ILE A 101 -7.99 3.72 16.12
C ILE A 101 -7.53 4.27 17.48
N ILE A 102 -6.55 3.63 18.05
CA ILE A 102 -5.92 4.07 19.30
C ILE A 102 -4.83 5.10 18.95
N PRO A 103 -4.91 6.34 19.49
CA PRO A 103 -3.85 7.32 19.31
C PRO A 103 -2.52 6.84 19.87
N GLU A 104 -1.46 6.85 19.07
CA GLU A 104 -0.13 6.41 19.48
C GLU A 104 0.91 7.51 19.24
N ASN A 105 1.76 7.77 20.24
CA ASN A 105 2.84 8.75 20.14
C ASN A 105 4.01 8.18 19.32
N ILE A 106 3.81 8.10 18.02
CA ILE A 106 4.82 7.67 17.06
C ILE A 106 5.45 8.93 16.46
N PRO A 107 6.78 9.11 16.52
CA PRO A 107 7.44 10.27 15.92
C PRO A 107 7.18 10.36 14.42
N LEU A 108 6.74 11.53 13.95
CA LEU A 108 6.54 11.85 12.54
C LEU A 108 7.48 12.96 12.11
N GLU A 109 8.07 12.83 10.94
CA GLU A 109 8.76 13.92 10.26
C GLU A 109 7.72 14.73 9.47
N ILE A 110 7.44 15.95 9.93
CA ILE A 110 6.43 16.86 9.36
C ILE A 110 7.14 18.09 8.81
N PRO A 111 7.56 18.09 7.53
CA PRO A 111 8.29 19.23 6.94
C PRO A 111 7.42 20.48 6.75
N TYR A 112 6.09 20.34 6.78
CA TYR A 112 5.16 21.46 6.68
C TYR A 112 3.85 21.16 7.42
N GLU A 113 3.32 22.15 8.10
CA GLU A 113 2.00 22.11 8.73
C GLU A 113 1.42 23.52 8.83
N ASP A 114 0.12 23.67 8.49
CA ASP A 114 -0.67 24.87 8.70
C ASP A 114 -2.07 24.52 9.28
N ASP A 115 -3.04 25.42 9.19
CA ASP A 115 -4.40 25.20 9.71
C ASP A 115 -5.22 24.21 8.86
N ASP A 116 -4.85 23.99 7.62
CA ASP A 116 -5.61 23.23 6.64
C ASP A 116 -5.04 21.81 6.38
N LEU A 117 -3.73 21.68 6.40
CA LEU A 117 -3.05 20.43 6.05
C LEU A 117 -1.70 20.29 6.73
N LEU A 118 -1.17 19.09 6.67
CA LEU A 118 0.22 18.81 6.97
C LEU A 118 0.83 17.90 5.90
N ILE A 119 2.14 18.02 5.73
CA ILE A 119 2.95 17.11 4.90
C ILE A 119 3.74 16.20 5.82
N VAL A 120 3.63 14.90 5.61
CA VAL A 120 4.42 13.89 6.32
C VAL A 120 5.47 13.31 5.39
N ASN A 121 6.72 13.27 5.81
CA ASN A 121 7.76 12.46 5.19
C ASN A 121 7.76 11.07 5.85
N LYS A 122 6.96 10.15 5.30
CA LYS A 122 6.77 8.82 5.89
C LYS A 122 8.03 7.98 5.77
N PRO A 123 8.56 7.40 6.85
CA PRO A 123 9.64 6.43 6.77
C PRO A 123 9.16 5.13 6.09
N ALA A 124 10.09 4.39 5.51
CA ALA A 124 9.82 3.02 5.09
C ALA A 124 9.53 2.13 6.32
N GLY A 125 8.72 1.09 6.12
CA GLY A 125 8.28 0.19 7.21
C GLY A 125 7.00 0.63 7.91
N LEU A 126 6.65 1.93 7.89
CA LEU A 126 5.41 2.43 8.50
C LEU A 126 4.22 2.20 7.56
N VAL A 127 3.23 1.43 8.04
CA VAL A 127 1.96 1.22 7.32
C VAL A 127 1.09 2.48 7.45
N VAL A 128 0.37 2.85 6.39
CA VAL A 128 -0.50 4.04 6.43
C VAL A 128 -1.77 3.78 7.23
N HIS A 129 -2.52 2.71 6.92
CA HIS A 129 -3.79 2.38 7.57
C HIS A 129 -3.70 1.05 8.33
N PRO A 130 -4.38 0.91 9.47
CA PRO A 130 -4.55 -0.39 10.08
C PRO A 130 -5.16 -1.40 9.11
N GLY A 131 -4.73 -2.66 9.22
CA GLY A 131 -5.20 -3.75 8.39
C GLY A 131 -4.64 -5.08 8.83
N HIS A 132 -4.90 -6.14 8.06
CA HIS A 132 -4.46 -7.49 8.38
C HIS A 132 -2.96 -7.54 8.71
N GLY A 133 -2.60 -8.02 9.89
CA GLY A 133 -1.22 -8.09 10.38
C GLY A 133 -0.60 -6.76 10.88
N ASN A 134 -1.33 -5.63 10.81
CA ASN A 134 -0.85 -4.33 11.28
C ASN A 134 -2.05 -3.53 11.82
N TYR A 135 -2.53 -3.87 13.01
CA TYR A 135 -3.73 -3.25 13.61
C TYR A 135 -3.42 -1.98 14.41
N SER A 136 -2.17 -1.79 14.79
CA SER A 136 -1.61 -0.66 15.54
C SER A 136 -0.27 -0.26 14.95
N GLY A 137 0.37 0.78 15.48
CA GLY A 137 1.68 1.24 14.99
C GLY A 137 1.64 1.80 13.57
N THR A 138 0.50 2.35 13.12
CA THR A 138 0.33 2.88 11.76
C THR A 138 0.42 4.41 11.73
N LEU A 139 0.56 4.95 10.51
CA LEU A 139 0.53 6.40 10.33
C LEU A 139 -0.78 7.02 10.85
N VAL A 140 -1.91 6.34 10.68
CA VAL A 140 -3.21 6.82 11.22
C VAL A 140 -3.15 6.91 12.75
N ASN A 141 -2.60 5.91 13.47
CA ASN A 141 -2.45 5.98 14.92
C ASN A 141 -1.60 7.19 15.35
N ALA A 142 -0.50 7.46 14.64
CA ALA A 142 0.36 8.61 14.89
C ALA A 142 -0.34 9.95 14.60
N LEU A 143 -1.05 10.05 13.49
CA LEU A 143 -1.82 11.25 13.11
C LEU A 143 -2.94 11.54 14.10
N THR A 144 -3.67 10.51 14.53
CA THR A 144 -4.73 10.66 15.54
C THR A 144 -4.15 11.16 16.86
N TYR A 145 -2.94 10.76 17.26
CA TYR A 145 -2.27 11.31 18.42
C TYR A 145 -1.84 12.77 18.19
N HIS A 146 -1.18 13.07 17.08
CA HIS A 146 -0.67 14.41 16.76
C HIS A 146 -1.81 15.44 16.63
N LEU A 147 -2.90 15.06 15.97
CA LEU A 147 -4.03 15.94 15.66
C LEU A 147 -5.25 15.72 16.58
N ARG A 148 -5.09 15.09 17.73
CA ARG A 148 -6.16 14.67 18.64
C ARG A 148 -7.10 15.78 19.10
N ASN A 149 -6.67 17.02 19.01
CA ASN A 149 -7.49 18.20 19.40
C ASN A 149 -8.40 18.71 18.26
N LEU A 150 -8.25 18.15 17.05
CA LEU A 150 -9.06 18.56 15.90
C LEU A 150 -10.30 17.66 15.77
N PRO A 151 -11.47 18.21 15.46
CA PRO A 151 -12.74 17.46 15.35
C PRO A 151 -12.63 16.24 14.42
N LEU A 152 -12.01 16.40 13.24
CA LEU A 152 -11.85 15.34 12.25
C LEU A 152 -11.13 14.08 12.78
N PHE A 153 -10.36 14.19 13.87
CA PHE A 153 -9.56 13.10 14.43
C PHE A 153 -10.14 12.56 15.75
N GLN A 154 -11.27 13.10 16.23
CA GLN A 154 -11.91 12.66 17.48
C GLN A 154 -12.90 11.52 17.29
N GLU A 155 -13.46 11.35 16.09
CA GLU A 155 -14.55 10.41 15.81
C GLU A 155 -14.07 8.97 15.51
N GLY A 156 -12.77 8.69 15.61
CA GLY A 156 -12.21 7.34 15.34
C GLY A 156 -12.28 6.90 13.88
N ASP A 157 -12.44 7.83 12.94
CA ASP A 157 -12.43 7.51 11.51
C ASP A 157 -11.05 7.00 11.09
N MET A 158 -11.01 5.77 10.59
CA MET A 158 -9.79 5.13 10.08
C MET A 158 -9.12 5.86 8.91
N ARG A 159 -9.77 6.89 8.36
CA ARG A 159 -9.29 7.66 7.21
C ARG A 159 -9.13 9.14 7.52
N ALA A 160 -9.28 9.54 8.79
CA ALA A 160 -9.24 10.93 9.19
C ALA A 160 -8.08 11.68 8.49
N GLY A 161 -8.43 12.67 7.68
CA GLY A 161 -7.48 13.52 6.97
C GLY A 161 -6.72 12.89 5.79
N LEU A 162 -6.71 11.57 5.62
CA LEU A 162 -5.94 10.90 4.55
C LEU A 162 -6.69 10.88 3.22
N VAL A 163 -6.11 11.47 2.19
CA VAL A 163 -6.65 11.53 0.82
C VAL A 163 -5.93 10.60 -0.15
N HIS A 164 -4.76 10.07 0.24
CA HIS A 164 -4.00 9.08 -0.52
C HIS A 164 -3.10 8.23 0.38
N ARG A 165 -2.41 7.28 -0.22
CA ARG A 165 -1.48 6.38 0.50
C ARG A 165 -0.30 5.99 -0.37
N ILE A 166 0.80 5.61 0.29
CA ILE A 166 1.93 4.89 -0.30
C ILE A 166 2.12 3.55 0.43
N ASP A 167 2.87 2.64 -0.18
CA ASP A 167 3.08 1.29 0.37
C ASP A 167 3.86 1.33 1.71
N LYS A 168 3.75 0.27 2.51
CA LYS A 168 4.48 0.10 3.78
C LYS A 168 5.95 0.46 3.64
N ASN A 169 6.62 -0.17 2.67
CA ASN A 169 8.06 -0.05 2.47
C ASN A 169 8.47 1.07 1.49
N THR A 170 7.52 1.85 0.99
CA THR A 170 7.79 3.09 0.24
C THR A 170 7.94 4.24 1.23
N SER A 171 9.03 4.98 1.14
CA SER A 171 9.27 6.21 1.91
C SER A 171 8.80 7.45 1.14
N GLY A 172 8.68 8.59 1.82
CA GLY A 172 8.47 9.90 1.20
C GLY A 172 7.14 10.57 1.52
N LEU A 173 6.78 11.56 0.75
CA LEU A 173 5.76 12.55 1.08
C LEU A 173 4.33 12.06 0.94
N LEU A 174 3.53 12.40 1.95
CA LEU A 174 2.07 12.35 1.94
C LEU A 174 1.49 13.68 2.41
N VAL A 175 0.33 14.06 1.86
CA VAL A 175 -0.49 15.16 2.36
C VAL A 175 -1.64 14.61 3.20
N VAL A 176 -1.90 15.27 4.33
CA VAL A 176 -2.99 14.95 5.25
C VAL A 176 -3.79 16.23 5.49
N ALA A 177 -5.11 16.16 5.33
CA ALA A 177 -6.00 17.27 5.63
C ALA A 177 -6.28 17.35 7.13
N LYS A 178 -6.41 18.55 7.67
CA LYS A 178 -6.70 18.80 9.08
C LYS A 178 -8.17 19.11 9.35
N ASN A 179 -8.96 19.39 8.31
CA ASN A 179 -10.39 19.68 8.40
C ASN A 179 -11.14 19.10 7.19
N GLU A 180 -12.47 18.98 7.30
CA GLU A 180 -13.31 18.36 6.26
C GLU A 180 -13.28 19.11 4.92
N GLN A 181 -13.23 20.44 4.94
CA GLN A 181 -13.19 21.25 3.73
C GLN A 181 -11.91 21.00 2.95
N SER A 182 -10.79 21.00 3.63
CA SER A 182 -9.48 20.71 3.03
C SER A 182 -9.40 19.26 2.55
N HIS A 183 -9.97 18.32 3.31
CA HIS A 183 -10.08 16.92 2.89
C HIS A 183 -10.86 16.78 1.57
N ALA A 184 -12.07 17.38 1.49
CA ALA A 184 -12.89 17.30 0.27
C ALA A 184 -12.18 17.92 -0.95
N ARG A 185 -11.50 19.06 -0.78
CA ARG A 185 -10.79 19.76 -1.86
C ARG A 185 -9.54 19.00 -2.33
N LEU A 186 -8.76 18.43 -1.42
CA LEU A 186 -7.61 17.60 -1.76
C LEU A 186 -8.06 16.28 -2.39
N ALA A 187 -9.06 15.61 -1.83
CA ALA A 187 -9.62 14.37 -2.40
C ALA A 187 -10.11 14.59 -3.84
N LYS A 188 -10.75 15.75 -4.11
CA LYS A 188 -11.15 16.11 -5.48
C LYS A 188 -9.97 16.24 -6.42
N GLN A 189 -8.86 16.85 -6.01
CA GLN A 189 -7.64 16.96 -6.84
C GLN A 189 -7.01 15.59 -7.13
N PHE A 190 -7.05 14.66 -6.16
CA PHE A 190 -6.65 13.26 -6.41
C PHE A 190 -7.57 12.55 -7.39
N PHE A 191 -8.88 12.78 -7.27
CA PHE A 191 -9.89 12.21 -8.18
C PHE A 191 -9.75 12.77 -9.60
N ASP A 192 -9.54 14.07 -9.74
CA ASP A 192 -9.37 14.77 -11.02
C ASP A 192 -7.96 14.56 -11.61
N HIS A 193 -7.06 13.85 -10.91
CA HIS A 193 -5.68 13.58 -11.32
C HIS A 193 -4.82 14.85 -11.56
N THR A 194 -5.11 15.93 -10.85
CA THR A 194 -4.39 17.21 -10.96
C THR A 194 -3.19 17.32 -10.01
N ILE A 195 -3.03 16.40 -9.10
CA ILE A 195 -1.89 16.37 -8.16
C ILE A 195 -0.62 15.87 -8.83
N GLY A 196 0.42 16.69 -8.78
CA GLY A 196 1.76 16.31 -9.22
C GLY A 196 2.43 15.39 -8.20
N ARG A 197 2.71 14.14 -8.60
CA ARG A 197 3.41 13.16 -7.76
C ARG A 197 4.60 12.59 -8.51
N ARG A 198 5.79 12.78 -7.95
CA ARG A 198 7.01 12.22 -8.51
C ARG A 198 7.66 11.27 -7.51
N TYR A 199 8.09 10.15 -8.03
CA TYR A 199 8.79 9.12 -7.29
C TYR A 199 10.15 8.89 -7.90
N VAL A 200 11.10 8.49 -7.07
CA VAL A 200 12.40 8.00 -7.54
C VAL A 200 12.46 6.51 -7.25
N ALA A 201 12.85 5.74 -8.26
CA ALA A 201 13.01 4.29 -8.16
C ALA A 201 14.35 3.85 -8.74
N LEU A 202 14.99 2.86 -8.11
CA LEU A 202 16.08 2.11 -8.72
C LEU A 202 15.49 0.80 -9.28
N VAL A 203 15.71 0.53 -10.55
CA VAL A 203 15.16 -0.64 -11.24
C VAL A 203 16.25 -1.48 -11.89
N TRP A 204 16.00 -2.77 -12.08
CA TRP A 204 16.89 -3.67 -12.78
C TRP A 204 16.92 -3.42 -14.28
N GLY A 205 18.10 -3.48 -14.86
CA GLY A 205 18.37 -3.33 -16.29
C GLY A 205 18.55 -1.89 -16.74
N ASN A 206 18.86 -1.73 -18.02
CA ASN A 206 18.95 -0.44 -18.70
C ASN A 206 17.76 -0.26 -19.63
N PHE A 207 17.33 0.97 -19.79
CA PHE A 207 16.36 1.36 -20.82
C PHE A 207 17.14 1.79 -22.09
N GLU A 208 16.60 1.49 -23.25
CA GLU A 208 17.10 2.01 -24.52
C GLU A 208 16.78 3.49 -24.64
N GLU A 209 15.54 3.85 -24.29
CA GLU A 209 15.05 5.22 -24.28
C GLU A 209 15.36 5.95 -22.97
N ASP A 210 15.36 7.30 -23.00
CA ASP A 210 15.56 8.13 -21.82
C ASP A 210 14.28 8.41 -21.05
N GLU A 211 13.14 8.28 -21.70
CA GLU A 211 11.82 8.47 -21.08
C GLU A 211 10.74 7.63 -21.79
N GLY A 212 9.64 7.43 -21.13
CA GLY A 212 8.52 6.69 -21.71
C GLY A 212 7.27 6.71 -20.85
N THR A 213 6.25 6.03 -21.35
CA THR A 213 4.95 5.92 -20.69
C THR A 213 4.50 4.47 -20.67
N ILE A 214 4.09 4.00 -19.50
CA ILE A 214 3.50 2.69 -19.29
C ILE A 214 2.01 2.88 -19.05
N THR A 215 1.20 2.25 -19.90
CA THR A 215 -0.26 2.28 -19.80
C THR A 215 -0.79 0.85 -19.74
N GLY A 216 -1.70 0.59 -18.81
CA GLY A 216 -2.36 -0.71 -18.68
C GLY A 216 -3.37 -0.72 -17.55
N ASN A 217 -4.29 -1.68 -17.54
CA ASN A 217 -5.23 -1.83 -16.45
C ASN A 217 -4.59 -2.63 -15.31
N ILE A 218 -4.64 -2.10 -14.09
CA ILE A 218 -4.10 -2.78 -12.89
C ILE A 218 -5.25 -3.33 -12.06
N GLY A 219 -5.22 -4.64 -11.83
CA GLY A 219 -6.15 -5.37 -10.98
C GLY A 219 -5.46 -6.40 -10.09
N ARG A 220 -6.23 -7.15 -9.31
CA ARG A 220 -5.70 -8.25 -8.51
C ARG A 220 -5.26 -9.40 -9.41
N SER A 221 -4.06 -9.95 -9.17
CA SER A 221 -3.60 -11.11 -9.94
C SER A 221 -4.55 -12.31 -9.75
N PRO A 222 -4.95 -12.96 -10.84
CA PRO A 222 -5.80 -14.15 -10.76
C PRO A 222 -5.08 -15.36 -10.13
N ARG A 223 -3.73 -15.38 -10.16
CA ARG A 223 -2.91 -16.47 -9.61
C ARG A 223 -2.48 -16.24 -8.16
N ASP A 224 -2.27 -14.98 -7.78
CA ASP A 224 -1.80 -14.58 -6.46
C ASP A 224 -2.52 -13.31 -6.02
N ARG A 225 -3.56 -13.44 -5.22
CA ARG A 225 -4.39 -12.30 -4.78
C ARG A 225 -3.65 -11.27 -3.92
N GLN A 226 -2.42 -11.56 -3.48
CA GLN A 226 -1.58 -10.59 -2.78
C GLN A 226 -0.83 -9.67 -3.74
N LYS A 227 -0.73 -10.04 -5.03
CA LYS A 227 -0.08 -9.26 -6.08
C LYS A 227 -1.08 -8.49 -6.94
N MET A 228 -0.62 -7.37 -7.47
CA MET A 228 -1.29 -6.69 -8.57
C MET A 228 -0.75 -7.21 -9.90
N PHE A 229 -1.54 -7.10 -10.95
CA PHE A 229 -1.23 -7.58 -12.29
C PHE A 229 -1.72 -6.58 -13.33
N VAL A 230 -1.02 -6.50 -14.47
CA VAL A 230 -1.44 -5.67 -15.61
C VAL A 230 -2.25 -6.51 -16.59
N PHE A 231 -3.49 -6.11 -16.82
CA PHE A 231 -4.38 -6.70 -17.81
C PHE A 231 -4.26 -5.89 -19.12
N GLU A 232 -3.44 -6.38 -20.05
CA GLU A 232 -3.15 -5.71 -21.32
C GLU A 232 -4.39 -5.58 -22.20
N ASP A 233 -5.24 -6.59 -22.18
CA ASP A 233 -6.47 -6.68 -22.95
C ASP A 233 -7.61 -5.84 -22.34
N GLY A 234 -7.39 -5.21 -21.20
CA GLY A 234 -8.41 -4.44 -20.49
C GLY A 234 -9.54 -5.27 -19.89
N SER A 235 -9.40 -6.61 -19.84
CA SER A 235 -10.45 -7.54 -19.38
C SER A 235 -10.83 -7.34 -17.91
N ASP A 236 -9.90 -6.83 -17.08
CA ASP A 236 -10.11 -6.55 -15.64
C ASP A 236 -9.22 -5.37 -15.19
N GLY A 237 -9.35 -5.01 -13.93
CA GLY A 237 -8.56 -3.94 -13.33
C GLY A 237 -9.07 -2.53 -13.65
N LYS A 238 -8.26 -1.55 -13.29
CA LYS A 238 -8.54 -0.12 -13.50
C LYS A 238 -7.41 0.51 -14.28
N HIS A 239 -7.76 1.36 -15.22
CA HIS A 239 -6.80 2.12 -16.02
C HIS A 239 -5.72 2.79 -15.15
N ALA A 240 -4.46 2.66 -15.58
CA ALA A 240 -3.30 3.19 -14.89
C ALA A 240 -2.27 3.72 -15.91
N VAL A 241 -1.68 4.88 -15.60
CA VAL A 241 -0.65 5.51 -16.42
C VAL A 241 0.51 5.95 -15.55
N THR A 242 1.71 5.51 -15.90
CA THR A 242 2.99 5.88 -15.27
C THR A 242 3.94 6.40 -16.34
N HIS A 243 4.34 7.66 -16.24
CA HIS A 243 5.44 8.21 -17.03
C HIS A 243 6.74 7.97 -16.28
N TRP A 244 7.80 7.64 -17.00
CA TRP A 244 9.12 7.48 -16.42
C TRP A 244 10.18 8.23 -17.23
N ARG A 245 11.24 8.65 -16.56
CA ARG A 245 12.41 9.28 -17.13
C ARG A 245 13.66 8.76 -16.45
N VAL A 246 14.67 8.43 -17.24
CA VAL A 246 15.98 8.02 -16.73
C VAL A 246 16.68 9.22 -16.07
N LEU A 247 17.09 9.04 -14.82
CA LEU A 247 17.95 9.98 -14.12
C LEU A 247 19.42 9.58 -14.25
N LYS A 248 19.73 8.29 -14.13
CA LYS A 248 21.08 7.78 -14.24
C LYS A 248 21.11 6.28 -14.54
N ARG A 249 22.05 5.86 -15.39
CA ARG A 249 22.33 4.44 -15.69
C ARG A 249 23.61 4.00 -15.00
N TYR A 250 23.57 2.85 -14.33
CA TYR A 250 24.70 2.26 -13.62
C TYR A 250 25.17 0.94 -14.26
N GLY A 251 24.78 0.67 -15.50
CA GLY A 251 25.12 -0.57 -16.22
C GLY A 251 24.09 -1.68 -16.05
N TYR A 252 23.86 -2.16 -14.85
CA TYR A 252 22.92 -3.25 -14.57
C TYR A 252 21.65 -2.84 -13.86
N VAL A 253 21.61 -1.60 -13.38
CA VAL A 253 20.45 -0.95 -12.79
C VAL A 253 20.32 0.48 -13.30
N THR A 254 19.11 1.02 -13.27
CA THR A 254 18.81 2.39 -13.70
C THR A 254 18.02 3.11 -12.63
N LEU A 255 18.45 4.34 -12.30
CA LEU A 255 17.68 5.26 -11.48
C LEU A 255 16.68 6.00 -12.38
N VAL A 256 15.41 5.92 -12.05
CA VAL A 256 14.34 6.56 -12.82
C VAL A 256 13.48 7.45 -11.94
N GLU A 257 12.99 8.54 -12.51
CA GLU A 257 11.88 9.31 -11.97
C GLU A 257 10.58 8.78 -12.56
N CYS A 258 9.57 8.54 -11.72
CA CYS A 258 8.24 8.14 -12.14
C CYS A 258 7.23 9.24 -11.80
N ARG A 259 6.44 9.69 -12.77
CA ARG A 259 5.31 10.61 -12.59
C ARG A 259 4.01 9.85 -12.79
N LEU A 260 3.11 9.95 -11.83
CA LEU A 260 1.83 9.23 -11.84
C LEU A 260 0.68 10.13 -12.30
N GLU A 261 -0.10 9.67 -13.28
CA GLU A 261 -1.43 10.23 -13.53
C GLU A 261 -2.46 9.58 -12.59
N THR A 262 -2.39 8.27 -12.43
CA THR A 262 -3.28 7.49 -11.57
C THR A 262 -2.54 6.99 -10.32
N GLY A 263 -3.26 6.51 -9.30
CA GLY A 263 -2.67 6.01 -8.06
C GLY A 263 -3.22 4.62 -7.69
N ARG A 264 -2.96 3.58 -8.50
CA ARG A 264 -3.39 2.21 -8.19
C ARG A 264 -2.41 1.55 -7.22
N THR A 265 -2.90 0.58 -6.47
CA THR A 265 -2.08 -0.19 -5.53
C THR A 265 -0.86 -0.79 -6.25
N HIS A 266 0.34 -0.57 -5.71
CA HIS A 266 1.62 -1.02 -6.25
C HIS A 266 1.91 -0.56 -7.70
N GLN A 267 1.29 0.50 -8.20
CA GLN A 267 1.29 0.85 -9.62
C GLN A 267 2.70 0.91 -10.25
N ILE A 268 3.62 1.69 -9.68
CA ILE A 268 4.99 1.78 -10.22
C ILE A 268 5.66 0.41 -10.20
N ARG A 269 5.51 -0.34 -9.11
CA ARG A 269 6.14 -1.65 -8.91
C ARG A 269 5.68 -2.68 -9.94
N VAL A 270 4.35 -2.77 -10.17
CA VAL A 270 3.80 -3.72 -11.14
C VAL A 270 4.05 -3.28 -12.58
N HIS A 271 3.96 -1.98 -12.90
CA HIS A 271 4.24 -1.45 -14.22
C HIS A 271 5.70 -1.68 -14.63
N MET A 272 6.65 -1.35 -13.75
CA MET A 272 8.08 -1.57 -14.01
C MET A 272 8.41 -3.05 -14.13
N SER A 273 7.85 -3.90 -13.27
CA SER A 273 8.03 -5.36 -13.37
C SER A 273 7.45 -5.92 -14.67
N TRP A 274 6.29 -5.44 -15.10
CA TRP A 274 5.66 -5.86 -16.36
C TRP A 274 6.51 -5.48 -17.59
N GLN A 275 7.20 -4.33 -17.56
CA GLN A 275 8.16 -3.92 -18.58
C GLN A 275 9.51 -4.64 -18.52
N GLY A 276 9.69 -5.61 -17.60
CA GLY A 276 10.96 -6.34 -17.44
C GLY A 276 12.01 -5.60 -16.60
N HIS A 277 11.63 -4.51 -15.94
CA HIS A 277 12.48 -3.68 -15.09
C HIS A 277 11.96 -3.63 -13.64
N PRO A 278 11.82 -4.76 -12.91
CA PRO A 278 11.33 -4.73 -11.54
C PRO A 278 12.21 -3.84 -10.67
N LEU A 279 11.61 -3.23 -9.64
CA LEU A 279 12.34 -2.40 -8.70
C LEU A 279 13.41 -3.23 -7.97
N PHE A 280 14.57 -2.64 -7.75
CA PHE A 280 15.66 -3.26 -7.00
C PHE A 280 15.19 -3.64 -5.59
N ASN A 281 15.45 -4.89 -5.21
CA ASN A 281 15.02 -5.51 -3.95
C ASN A 281 13.50 -5.52 -3.70
N ASP A 282 12.70 -5.65 -4.77
CA ASP A 282 11.24 -5.84 -4.63
C ASP A 282 10.91 -7.34 -4.56
N GLU A 283 10.80 -7.86 -3.35
CA GLU A 283 10.47 -9.25 -3.07
C GLU A 283 9.16 -9.70 -3.75
N ARG A 284 8.15 -8.82 -3.75
CA ARG A 284 6.83 -9.16 -4.29
C ARG A 284 6.80 -9.25 -5.80
N TYR A 285 7.60 -8.44 -6.48
CA TYR A 285 7.62 -8.37 -7.95
C TYR A 285 8.94 -8.89 -8.56
N GLY A 286 9.73 -9.64 -7.78
CA GLY A 286 10.87 -10.44 -8.25
C GLY A 286 12.16 -9.65 -8.49
N GLY A 287 12.29 -8.47 -7.85
CA GLY A 287 13.51 -7.67 -7.89
C GLY A 287 14.52 -7.98 -6.79
N ASP A 288 14.22 -8.92 -5.90
CA ASP A 288 15.01 -9.36 -4.75
C ASP A 288 16.09 -10.41 -5.09
N ARG A 289 16.36 -10.58 -6.37
CA ARG A 289 17.39 -11.49 -6.90
C ARG A 289 18.19 -10.79 -7.98
N ILE A 290 19.36 -11.35 -8.31
CA ILE A 290 20.19 -10.83 -9.38
C ILE A 290 19.54 -11.14 -10.72
N LEU A 291 19.10 -10.10 -11.43
CA LEU A 291 18.44 -10.22 -12.73
C LEU A 291 19.36 -9.84 -13.90
N LYS A 292 20.33 -8.98 -13.65
CA LYS A 292 21.29 -8.49 -14.64
C LYS A 292 22.67 -8.45 -14.03
N GLY A 293 23.70 -8.63 -14.84
CA GLY A 293 25.10 -8.56 -14.43
C GLY A 293 25.91 -9.77 -14.81
N THR A 294 26.98 -10.05 -14.06
CA THR A 294 27.95 -11.12 -14.33
C THR A 294 27.71 -12.32 -13.40
N THR A 295 28.31 -13.47 -13.76
CA THR A 295 28.27 -14.69 -12.95
C THR A 295 29.37 -14.75 -11.88
N PHE A 296 30.26 -13.76 -11.82
CA PHE A 296 31.38 -13.75 -10.88
C PHE A 296 30.91 -13.62 -9.42
N SER A 297 31.58 -14.32 -8.53
CA SER A 297 31.28 -14.32 -7.09
C SER A 297 31.39 -12.93 -6.46
N LYS A 298 32.35 -12.10 -6.89
CA LYS A 298 32.50 -10.72 -6.43
C LYS A 298 31.28 -9.86 -6.75
N TYR A 299 30.69 -10.02 -7.95
CA TYR A 299 29.49 -9.31 -8.33
C TYR A 299 28.28 -9.75 -7.49
N ARG A 300 28.13 -11.07 -7.30
CA ARG A 300 27.10 -11.61 -6.41
C ARG A 300 27.19 -11.00 -5.02
N GLN A 301 28.38 -11.04 -4.41
CA GLN A 301 28.61 -10.45 -3.08
C GLN A 301 28.31 -8.97 -3.04
N PHE A 302 28.67 -8.22 -4.10
CA PHE A 302 28.34 -6.81 -4.21
C PHE A 302 26.82 -6.58 -4.18
N VAL A 303 26.05 -7.32 -4.98
CA VAL A 303 24.58 -7.17 -5.03
C VAL A 303 23.93 -7.60 -3.70
N GLU A 304 24.38 -8.69 -3.08
CA GLU A 304 23.91 -9.12 -1.75
C GLU A 304 24.16 -8.04 -0.69
N ASN A 305 25.31 -7.38 -0.73
CA ASN A 305 25.60 -6.23 0.13
C ASN A 305 24.70 -5.04 -0.18
N CYS A 306 24.32 -4.81 -1.44
CA CYS A 306 23.37 -3.78 -1.82
C CYS A 306 21.94 -4.09 -1.29
N PHE A 307 21.51 -5.36 -1.35
CA PHE A 307 20.23 -5.79 -0.76
C PHE A 307 20.21 -5.60 0.76
N ALA A 308 21.33 -5.86 1.44
CA ALA A 308 21.45 -5.64 2.88
C ALA A 308 21.38 -4.14 3.26
N VAL A 309 21.91 -3.24 2.43
CA VAL A 309 21.87 -1.78 2.64
C VAL A 309 20.46 -1.24 2.48
N LEU A 310 19.70 -1.72 1.49
CA LEU A 310 18.31 -1.35 1.28
C LEU A 310 17.41 -2.61 1.32
N PRO A 311 17.00 -3.11 2.51
CA PRO A 311 16.24 -4.36 2.65
C PRO A 311 14.74 -4.18 2.31
N ARG A 312 14.45 -3.50 1.21
CA ARG A 312 13.10 -3.17 0.73
C ARG A 312 13.15 -2.76 -0.75
N HIS A 313 11.99 -2.70 -1.40
CA HIS A 313 11.96 -2.16 -2.76
C HIS A 313 12.46 -0.70 -2.80
N ALA A 314 13.29 -0.41 -3.77
CA ALA A 314 13.91 0.89 -3.97
C ALA A 314 12.92 1.89 -4.59
N LEU A 315 12.03 2.45 -3.76
CA LEU A 315 11.01 3.43 -4.15
C LEU A 315 10.85 4.51 -3.09
N HIS A 316 10.81 5.76 -3.54
CA HIS A 316 10.65 6.94 -2.69
C HIS A 316 9.71 7.96 -3.34
N ALA A 317 8.67 8.39 -2.62
CA ALA A 317 7.75 9.45 -3.02
C ALA A 317 8.43 10.82 -2.82
N ARG A 318 9.18 11.27 -3.82
CA ARG A 318 10.11 12.38 -3.72
C ARG A 318 9.41 13.72 -3.64
N SER A 319 8.38 13.93 -4.44
CA SER A 319 7.74 15.24 -4.48
C SER A 319 6.22 15.18 -4.63
N LEU A 320 5.59 16.23 -4.12
CA LEU A 320 4.15 16.41 -4.11
C LEU A 320 3.80 17.85 -4.44
N GLY A 321 3.01 18.07 -5.49
CA GLY A 321 2.54 19.40 -5.91
C GLY A 321 1.04 19.42 -6.08
N PHE A 322 0.38 20.43 -5.50
CA PHE A 322 -1.08 20.58 -5.55
C PHE A 322 -1.51 22.02 -5.33
N VAL A 323 -2.78 22.30 -5.57
CA VAL A 323 -3.38 23.60 -5.25
C VAL A 323 -3.80 23.57 -3.78
N HIS A 324 -3.26 24.49 -2.98
CA HIS A 324 -3.60 24.60 -1.56
C HIS A 324 -5.11 24.79 -1.36
N PRO A 325 -5.76 24.03 -0.46
CA PRO A 325 -7.23 24.04 -0.36
C PRO A 325 -7.84 25.39 -0.03
N THR A 326 -7.17 26.23 0.75
CA THR A 326 -7.68 27.54 1.18
C THR A 326 -7.08 28.70 0.40
N THR A 327 -5.76 28.81 0.33
CA THR A 327 -5.10 29.96 -0.35
C THR A 327 -5.25 29.93 -1.87
N ARG A 328 -5.53 28.76 -2.45
CA ARG A 328 -5.61 28.52 -3.91
C ARG A 328 -4.31 28.68 -4.66
N GLU A 329 -3.22 28.85 -3.98
CA GLU A 329 -1.89 28.87 -4.56
C GLU A 329 -1.40 27.46 -4.87
N THR A 330 -0.63 27.31 -5.93
CA THR A 330 0.06 26.03 -6.21
C THR A 330 1.25 25.93 -5.26
N VAL A 331 1.28 24.86 -4.48
CA VAL A 331 2.36 24.53 -3.56
C VAL A 331 3.08 23.28 -4.01
N TYR A 332 4.39 23.23 -3.71
CA TYR A 332 5.25 22.11 -4.09
C TYR A 332 6.19 21.77 -2.93
N PHE A 333 6.24 20.48 -2.60
CA PHE A 333 7.08 19.93 -1.54
C PHE A 333 8.00 18.86 -2.13
N GLU A 334 9.22 18.83 -1.64
CA GLU A 334 10.22 17.85 -2.04
C GLU A 334 10.92 17.29 -0.80
N SER A 335 11.22 16.01 -0.79
CA SER A 335 12.02 15.36 0.25
C SER A 335 13.30 14.78 -0.36
N GLU A 336 14.36 14.75 0.41
CA GLU A 336 15.59 14.06 0.02
C GLU A 336 15.41 12.55 0.09
N LEU A 337 16.20 11.82 -0.69
CA LEU A 337 16.27 10.37 -0.58
C LEU A 337 16.74 9.97 0.83
N PRO A 338 16.12 8.98 1.46
CA PRO A 338 16.54 8.50 2.77
C PRO A 338 17.96 7.88 2.73
N SER A 339 18.60 7.82 3.87
CA SER A 339 20.01 7.43 3.99
C SER A 339 20.32 6.05 3.42
N ASP A 340 19.42 5.07 3.60
CA ASP A 340 19.53 3.72 3.05
C ASP A 340 19.54 3.74 1.51
N PHE A 341 18.68 4.56 0.90
CA PHE A 341 18.61 4.70 -0.55
C PHE A 341 19.83 5.43 -1.11
N ARG A 342 20.28 6.49 -0.46
CA ARG A 342 21.52 7.21 -0.85
C ARG A 342 22.73 6.29 -0.79
N ALA A 343 22.90 5.54 0.30
CA ALA A 343 24.00 4.59 0.44
C ALA A 343 23.97 3.49 -0.63
N LEU A 344 22.78 3.03 -1.03
CA LEU A 344 22.65 2.11 -2.16
C LEU A 344 23.14 2.74 -3.47
N LEU A 345 22.76 3.98 -3.76
CA LEU A 345 23.17 4.66 -4.99
C LEU A 345 24.69 4.91 -5.02
N GLU A 346 25.30 5.28 -3.89
CA GLU A 346 26.76 5.45 -3.77
C GLU A 346 27.53 4.15 -4.08
N LYS A 347 26.99 2.99 -3.64
CA LYS A 347 27.59 1.69 -3.98
C LYS A 347 27.54 1.43 -5.51
N TRP A 348 26.39 1.65 -6.13
CA TRP A 348 26.23 1.48 -7.57
C TRP A 348 27.06 2.49 -8.38
N GLU A 349 27.22 3.72 -7.91
CA GLU A 349 28.09 4.73 -8.48
C GLU A 349 29.55 4.22 -8.53
N THR A 350 30.05 3.79 -7.39
CA THR A 350 31.41 3.26 -7.25
C THR A 350 31.63 2.05 -8.15
N TYR A 351 30.64 1.14 -8.20
CA TYR A 351 30.72 -0.04 -9.08
C TYR A 351 30.76 0.35 -10.56
N ALA A 352 29.89 1.27 -10.99
CA ALA A 352 29.83 1.72 -12.38
C ALA A 352 31.09 2.46 -12.82
N ALA A 353 31.73 3.23 -11.92
CA ALA A 353 33.00 3.90 -12.18
C ALA A 353 34.15 2.88 -12.39
N ALA A 354 34.27 1.89 -11.50
CA ALA A 354 35.30 0.87 -11.61
C ALA A 354 35.14 -0.01 -12.87
N SER A 355 33.91 -0.29 -13.29
CA SER A 355 33.64 -1.07 -14.50
C SER A 355 34.07 -0.35 -15.78
N LYS A 356 33.95 0.97 -15.83
CA LYS A 356 34.39 1.78 -16.99
C LYS A 356 35.90 1.84 -17.12
N GLU A 357 36.64 1.81 -16.01
CA GLU A 357 38.11 1.80 -16.01
C GLU A 357 38.64 0.48 -16.56
N THR A 358 37.98 -0.64 -16.30
CA THR A 358 38.36 -1.96 -16.81
C THR A 358 38.04 -2.19 -18.28
N ASP A 359 37.06 -1.50 -18.84
CA ASP A 359 36.67 -1.60 -20.26
C ASP A 359 37.56 -0.71 -21.17
N ASN A 360 38.26 0.29 -20.61
CA ASN A 360 39.15 1.22 -21.33
C ASN A 360 40.65 0.87 -21.21
N GLY A 361 41.02 -0.17 -20.52
CA GLY A 361 42.40 -0.68 -20.36
C GLY A 361 42.60 -2.01 -21.06
#